data_7c10d9aa92e6e2a190a46c6f3028862e
#
_entry.id   7c10d9aa92e6e2a190a46c6f3028862e
#
_cell.length_a   1.000
_cell.length_b   1.000
_cell.length_c   1.000
_cell.angle_alpha   90.00
_cell.angle_beta   90.00
_cell.angle_gamma   90.00
#
_symmetry.space_group_name_H-M   'P 1'
#
loop_
_entity.id
_entity.type
_entity.pdbx_description
1 polymer ?
#
loop_
_entity_poly.entity_id
_entity_poly.type
_entity_poly.pdbx_seq_one_letter_code
_entity_poly.pdbx_strand_id
1 'polypeptide(L)'
;MKITKMLLVGLALISFDSFSQKVQKAAFQVVPLGVMGGIDEKNLSAYLVAPSNTNDYICLDAGTINAGIEKAIENKVFRVSASEVLRKYIKGYLISHAHLDHVSGLIINSPADSSKTVYATKRCMEMMENHYFNDQTWANFGDEGPGFHIKRYHFQTLNIGEETVITN
;
A
#
# COMPACT_ATOMS: atom_id res chain seq x y z
N MET A 1 -75.21 -10.97 -41.88
CA MET A 1 -74.70 -11.58 -40.64
C MET A 1 -73.27 -11.37 -40.61
N LYS A 2 -72.75 -10.34 -39.84
CA LYS A 2 -71.29 -9.97 -39.74
C LYS A 2 -70.79 -10.53 -38.46
N ILE A 3 -69.83 -11.42 -38.56
CA ILE A 3 -69.12 -12.04 -37.42
C ILE A 3 -67.86 -11.17 -37.12
N THR A 4 -67.89 -10.48 -36.02
CA THR A 4 -66.80 -9.68 -35.54
C THR A 4 -65.83 -10.60 -34.75
N LYS A 5 -64.60 -10.84 -35.27
CA LYS A 5 -63.59 -11.56 -34.56
C LYS A 5 -62.94 -10.66 -33.50
N MET A 6 -63.09 -11.02 -32.24
CA MET A 6 -62.49 -10.35 -31.11
C MET A 6 -61.08 -10.96 -30.91
N LEU A 7 -60.06 -10.15 -31.12
CA LEU A 7 -58.64 -10.52 -30.91
C LEU A 7 -58.31 -10.28 -29.44
N LEU A 8 -58.10 -11.35 -28.67
CA LEU A 8 -57.60 -11.26 -27.29
C LEU A 8 -56.06 -11.11 -27.35
N VAL A 9 -55.56 -9.93 -27.01
CA VAL A 9 -54.11 -9.71 -26.81
C VAL A 9 -53.81 -10.06 -25.37
N GLY A 10 -53.17 -11.19 -25.15
CA GLY A 10 -52.62 -11.60 -23.85
C GLY A 10 -51.36 -10.81 -23.51
N LEU A 11 -51.43 -9.92 -22.51
CA LEU A 11 -50.30 -9.20 -21.97
C LEU A 11 -49.52 -10.15 -21.03
N ALA A 12 -48.40 -10.71 -21.47
CA ALA A 12 -47.49 -11.47 -20.61
C ALA A 12 -46.71 -10.49 -19.73
N LEU A 13 -47.06 -10.44 -18.45
CA LEU A 13 -46.24 -9.74 -17.44
C LEU A 13 -44.97 -10.58 -17.18
N ILE A 14 -43.87 -10.18 -17.77
CA ILE A 14 -42.56 -10.71 -17.44
C ILE A 14 -42.09 -9.99 -16.16
N SER A 15 -42.22 -10.66 -15.03
CA SER A 15 -41.60 -10.22 -13.77
C SER A 15 -40.08 -10.34 -13.87
N PHE A 16 -39.40 -9.22 -14.01
CA PHE A 16 -37.95 -9.16 -13.82
C PHE A 16 -37.68 -9.26 -12.31
N ASP A 17 -37.32 -10.47 -11.86
CA ASP A 17 -36.71 -10.60 -10.55
C ASP A 17 -35.34 -9.89 -10.59
N SER A 18 -35.31 -8.67 -10.05
CA SER A 18 -34.06 -7.94 -9.84
C SER A 18 -33.24 -8.73 -8.82
N PHE A 19 -32.29 -9.53 -9.29
CA PHE A 19 -31.23 -10.07 -8.45
C PHE A 19 -30.41 -8.89 -7.92
N SER A 20 -30.77 -8.37 -6.76
CA SER A 20 -29.94 -7.46 -6.00
C SER A 20 -28.73 -8.25 -5.53
N GLN A 21 -27.63 -8.24 -6.31
CA GLN A 21 -26.35 -8.69 -5.79
C GLN A 21 -26.03 -7.81 -4.58
N LYS A 22 -26.01 -8.41 -3.38
CA LYS A 22 -25.44 -7.75 -2.20
C LYS A 22 -24.00 -7.41 -2.55
N VAL A 23 -23.71 -6.14 -2.79
CA VAL A 23 -22.35 -5.64 -2.96
C VAL A 23 -21.62 -5.95 -1.66
N GLN A 24 -20.80 -6.97 -1.69
CA GLN A 24 -19.96 -7.33 -0.55
C GLN A 24 -19.00 -6.15 -0.32
N LYS A 25 -19.07 -5.50 0.84
CA LYS A 25 -18.15 -4.40 1.16
C LYS A 25 -16.71 -4.96 1.13
N ALA A 26 -15.85 -4.31 0.37
CA ALA A 26 -14.43 -4.67 0.35
C ALA A 26 -13.86 -4.61 1.77
N ALA A 27 -13.08 -5.63 2.17
CA ALA A 27 -12.45 -5.65 3.48
C ALA A 27 -11.24 -4.70 3.55
N PHE A 28 -10.56 -4.50 2.41
CA PHE A 28 -9.37 -3.69 2.29
C PHE A 28 -9.51 -2.66 1.16
N GLN A 29 -8.73 -1.60 1.28
CA GLN A 29 -8.49 -0.62 0.23
C GLN A 29 -7.01 -0.61 -0.12
N VAL A 30 -6.70 -0.41 -1.41
CA VAL A 30 -5.33 -0.38 -1.93
C VAL A 30 -5.12 0.91 -2.71
N VAL A 31 -4.02 1.61 -2.44
CA VAL A 31 -3.59 2.79 -3.20
C VAL A 31 -2.20 2.50 -3.78
N PRO A 32 -2.08 2.26 -5.09
CA PRO A 32 -0.77 2.10 -5.73
C PRO A 32 -0.06 3.46 -5.77
N LEU A 33 1.17 3.50 -5.25
CA LEU A 33 2.08 4.65 -5.35
C LEU A 33 3.05 4.51 -6.51
N GLY A 34 3.39 3.26 -6.87
CA GLY A 34 4.21 2.88 -8.01
C GLY A 34 3.97 1.42 -8.35
N VAL A 35 4.03 1.08 -9.65
CA VAL A 35 3.62 -0.24 -10.18
C VAL A 35 4.65 -0.87 -11.13
N MET A 36 5.82 -0.25 -11.29
CA MET A 36 6.88 -0.73 -12.17
C MET A 36 8.05 -1.30 -11.36
N GLY A 37 8.74 -2.28 -11.93
CA GLY A 37 10.04 -2.70 -11.45
C GLY A 37 11.15 -1.99 -12.25
N GLY A 38 12.16 -1.43 -11.56
CA GLY A 38 13.30 -0.75 -12.21
C GLY A 38 12.89 0.49 -13.04
N ILE A 39 13.55 0.80 -14.06
CA ILE A 39 13.48 1.76 -15.18
C ILE A 39 12.69 3.09 -15.06
N ASP A 40 11.81 3.30 -14.08
CA ASP A 40 11.05 4.55 -13.86
C ASP A 40 11.01 4.90 -12.38
N GLU A 41 11.91 5.78 -11.95
CA GLU A 41 12.05 6.17 -10.55
C GLU A 41 10.82 6.89 -9.95
N LYS A 42 9.89 7.33 -10.79
CA LYS A 42 8.61 7.92 -10.34
C LYS A 42 7.48 6.89 -10.20
N ASN A 43 7.76 5.63 -10.48
CA ASN A 43 6.73 4.60 -10.54
C ASN A 43 7.20 3.23 -10.04
N LEU A 44 8.23 3.21 -9.18
CA LEU A 44 8.80 1.99 -8.59
C LEU A 44 7.83 1.35 -7.59
N SER A 45 7.91 0.04 -7.41
CA SER A 45 6.99 -0.77 -6.63
C SER A 45 6.72 -0.21 -5.22
N ALA A 46 5.48 0.21 -4.98
CA ALA A 46 5.00 0.65 -3.67
C ALA A 46 3.45 0.66 -3.64
N TYR A 47 2.85 -0.01 -2.67
CA TYR A 47 1.41 -0.13 -2.53
C TYR A 47 0.97 0.13 -1.10
N LEU A 48 0.07 1.08 -0.88
CA LEU A 48 -0.56 1.29 0.42
C LEU A 48 -1.77 0.37 0.56
N VAL A 49 -1.82 -0.41 1.62
CA VAL A 49 -2.95 -1.31 1.94
C VAL A 49 -3.47 -0.98 3.33
N ALA A 50 -4.77 -0.79 3.46
CA ALA A 50 -5.43 -0.51 4.74
C ALA A 50 -6.78 -1.25 4.84
N PRO A 51 -7.30 -1.50 6.05
CA PRO A 51 -8.70 -1.85 6.22
C PRO A 51 -9.61 -0.79 5.61
N SER A 52 -10.68 -1.20 4.95
CA SER A 52 -11.59 -0.25 4.31
C SER A 52 -12.12 0.80 5.30
N ASN A 53 -12.20 2.04 4.85
CA ASN A 53 -12.62 3.21 5.62
C ASN A 53 -11.70 3.61 6.79
N THR A 54 -10.43 3.21 6.78
CA THR A 54 -9.40 3.72 7.69
C THR A 54 -8.30 4.45 6.92
N ASN A 55 -7.44 5.17 7.63
CA ASN A 55 -6.20 5.75 7.10
C ASN A 55 -4.95 5.05 7.67
N ASP A 56 -5.09 3.82 8.12
CA ASP A 56 -4.02 3.05 8.75
C ASP A 56 -3.39 2.11 7.72
N TYR A 57 -2.51 2.67 6.89
CA TYR A 57 -1.88 1.96 5.78
C TYR A 57 -0.58 1.27 6.18
N ILE A 58 -0.38 0.06 5.71
CA ILE A 58 0.94 -0.55 5.56
C ILE A 58 1.39 -0.36 4.11
N CYS A 59 2.62 0.07 3.92
CA CYS A 59 3.22 0.16 2.60
C CYS A 59 3.88 -1.16 2.25
N LEU A 60 3.38 -1.84 1.23
CA LEU A 60 3.99 -3.04 0.65
C LEU A 60 5.02 -2.58 -0.38
N ASP A 61 6.28 -2.84 -0.11
CA ASP A 61 7.43 -2.23 -0.74
C ASP A 61 7.42 -0.68 -0.66
N ALA A 62 8.51 -0.06 -0.99
CA ALA A 62 8.69 1.38 -0.82
C ALA A 62 9.64 1.96 -1.88
N GLY A 63 9.47 1.59 -3.14
CA GLY A 63 10.27 2.11 -4.25
C GLY A 63 9.99 3.58 -4.51
N THR A 64 8.74 3.94 -4.79
CA THR A 64 8.31 5.34 -4.97
C THR A 64 7.33 5.73 -3.88
N ILE A 65 7.70 6.65 -3.01
CA ILE A 65 6.81 7.12 -1.92
C ILE A 65 6.25 8.51 -2.22
N ASN A 66 7.05 9.58 -2.13
CA ASN A 66 6.55 10.95 -2.24
C ASN A 66 5.84 11.23 -3.56
N ALA A 67 6.45 10.91 -4.69
CA ALA A 67 5.83 11.16 -6.00
C ALA A 67 4.51 10.37 -6.16
N GLY A 68 4.45 9.15 -5.64
CA GLY A 68 3.23 8.34 -5.63
C GLY A 68 2.14 8.94 -4.72
N ILE A 69 2.50 9.43 -3.53
CA ILE A 69 1.55 10.13 -2.64
C ILE A 69 1.04 11.41 -3.31
N GLU A 70 1.91 12.23 -3.90
CA GLU A 70 1.52 13.45 -4.63
C GLU A 70 0.54 13.12 -5.76
N LYS A 71 0.81 12.06 -6.51
CA LYS A 71 -0.11 11.57 -7.55
C LYS A 71 -1.45 11.12 -7.01
N ALA A 72 -1.47 10.45 -5.85
CA ALA A 72 -2.71 10.06 -5.19
C ALA A 72 -3.51 11.28 -4.69
N ILE A 73 -2.83 12.35 -4.24
CA ILE A 73 -3.46 13.62 -3.86
C ILE A 73 -4.05 14.32 -5.10
N GLU A 74 -3.31 14.42 -6.21
CA GLU A 74 -3.82 14.95 -7.48
C GLU A 74 -5.10 14.22 -7.93
N ASN A 75 -5.13 12.89 -7.76
CA ASN A 75 -6.28 12.04 -8.05
C ASN A 75 -7.37 12.07 -6.97
N LYS A 76 -7.24 12.94 -5.96
CA LYS A 76 -8.22 13.13 -4.85
C LYS A 76 -8.44 11.90 -3.97
N VAL A 77 -7.47 10.97 -3.94
CA VAL A 77 -7.47 9.83 -3.01
C VAL A 77 -7.23 10.34 -1.59
N PHE A 78 -6.24 11.22 -1.42
CA PHE A 78 -5.98 11.90 -0.15
C PHE A 78 -6.34 13.37 -0.24
N ARG A 79 -6.80 13.94 0.90
CA ARG A 79 -7.18 15.37 1.03
C ARG A 79 -6.31 16.10 2.06
N VAL A 80 -5.12 15.58 2.32
CA VAL A 80 -4.13 16.10 3.26
C VAL A 80 -2.80 16.25 2.54
N SER A 81 -1.80 16.86 3.17
CA SER A 81 -0.46 17.02 2.58
C SER A 81 0.26 15.68 2.41
N ALA A 82 1.21 15.61 1.48
CA ALA A 82 2.05 14.42 1.29
C ALA A 82 2.83 14.06 2.58
N SER A 83 3.32 15.08 3.29
CA SER A 83 3.98 14.89 4.59
C SER A 83 3.05 14.28 5.64
N GLU A 84 1.77 14.62 5.62
CA GLU A 84 0.80 14.04 6.54
C GLU A 84 0.49 12.58 6.19
N VAL A 85 0.32 12.25 4.92
CA VAL A 85 0.17 10.86 4.47
C VAL A 85 1.39 10.04 4.87
N LEU A 86 2.61 10.52 4.54
CA LEU A 86 3.85 9.85 4.88
C LEU A 86 3.96 9.58 6.38
N ARG A 87 3.72 10.59 7.21
CA ARG A 87 4.03 10.52 8.65
C ARG A 87 2.92 9.94 9.51
N LYS A 88 1.65 10.09 9.09
CA LYS A 88 0.50 9.70 9.91
C LYS A 88 -0.30 8.54 9.33
N TYR A 89 -0.42 8.45 7.99
CA TYR A 89 -1.24 7.42 7.37
C TYR A 89 -0.44 6.13 7.12
N ILE A 90 0.82 6.24 6.70
CA ILE A 90 1.70 5.07 6.61
C ILE A 90 2.15 4.69 8.02
N LYS A 91 1.73 3.52 8.48
CA LYS A 91 2.01 3.01 9.84
C LYS A 91 3.26 2.14 9.90
N GLY A 92 3.65 1.56 8.79
CA GLY A 92 4.83 0.71 8.68
C GLY A 92 5.09 0.31 7.24
N TYR A 93 6.17 -0.39 7.03
CA TYR A 93 6.60 -0.89 5.74
C TYR A 93 6.78 -2.40 5.80
N LEU A 94 6.30 -3.12 4.80
CA LEU A 94 6.56 -4.53 4.60
C LEU A 94 7.36 -4.68 3.31
N ILE A 95 8.64 -5.02 3.42
CA ILE A 95 9.59 -5.07 2.31
C ILE A 95 9.75 -6.50 1.83
N SER A 96 9.48 -6.72 0.56
CA SER A 96 9.59 -8.03 -0.08
C SER A 96 11.05 -8.44 -0.27
N HIS A 97 11.88 -7.53 -0.77
CA HIS A 97 13.32 -7.73 -0.96
C HIS A 97 14.05 -6.37 -1.11
N ALA A 98 15.38 -6.39 -0.97
CA ALA A 98 16.19 -5.19 -0.84
C ALA A 98 16.72 -4.60 -2.18
N HIS A 99 16.08 -4.84 -3.31
CA HIS A 99 16.42 -4.12 -4.53
C HIS A 99 15.96 -2.66 -4.48
N LEU A 100 16.70 -1.76 -5.14
CA LEU A 100 16.44 -0.31 -5.06
C LEU A 100 15.04 0.08 -5.53
N ASP A 101 14.50 -0.60 -6.51
CA ASP A 101 13.13 -0.38 -7.01
C ASP A 101 12.03 -0.78 -6.01
N HIS A 102 12.42 -1.40 -4.88
CA HIS A 102 11.54 -1.76 -3.77
C HIS A 102 11.83 -1.00 -2.47
N VAL A 103 12.99 -0.34 -2.34
CA VAL A 103 13.40 0.30 -1.07
C VAL A 103 13.87 1.76 -1.20
N SER A 104 14.11 2.29 -2.41
CA SER A 104 14.68 3.63 -2.59
C SER A 104 13.84 4.74 -1.93
N GLY A 105 12.51 4.64 -2.01
CA GLY A 105 11.63 5.61 -1.36
C GLY A 105 11.69 5.55 0.17
N LEU A 106 11.81 4.35 0.77
CA LEU A 106 12.04 4.20 2.21
C LEU A 106 13.35 4.90 2.63
N ILE A 107 14.43 4.64 1.89
CA ILE A 107 15.75 5.19 2.19
C ILE A 107 15.71 6.72 2.08
N ILE A 108 15.30 7.24 0.92
CA ILE A 108 15.34 8.68 0.62
C ILE A 108 14.42 9.49 1.54
N ASN A 109 13.27 8.94 1.92
CA ASN A 109 12.30 9.64 2.76
C ASN A 109 12.55 9.46 4.27
N SER A 110 13.47 8.61 4.68
CA SER A 110 13.75 8.35 6.10
C SER A 110 14.03 9.61 6.94
N PRO A 111 14.69 10.68 6.44
CA PRO A 111 14.88 11.91 7.23
C PRO A 111 13.57 12.66 7.55
N ALA A 112 12.58 12.57 6.65
CA ALA A 112 11.30 13.30 6.76
C ALA A 112 10.19 12.46 7.41
N ASP A 113 10.40 11.16 7.55
CA ASP A 113 9.40 10.22 8.04
C ASP A 113 9.22 10.29 9.57
N SER A 114 8.22 9.57 10.11
CA SER A 114 8.01 9.36 11.54
C SER A 114 8.53 7.98 11.97
N SER A 115 8.57 7.72 13.27
CA SER A 115 8.94 6.40 13.78
C SER A 115 7.93 5.34 13.35
N LYS A 116 8.43 4.22 12.82
CA LYS A 116 7.64 3.11 12.27
C LYS A 116 8.39 1.80 12.38
N THR A 117 7.67 0.70 12.24
CA THR A 117 8.26 -0.63 12.07
C THR A 117 8.43 -0.94 10.58
N VAL A 118 9.60 -1.46 10.24
CA VAL A 118 9.92 -2.03 8.93
C VAL A 118 9.98 -3.54 9.09
N TYR A 119 9.11 -4.24 8.39
CA TYR A 119 8.99 -5.70 8.40
C TYR A 119 9.65 -6.27 7.16
N ALA A 120 10.53 -7.24 7.32
CA ALA A 120 11.14 -7.97 6.23
C ALA A 120 11.62 -9.35 6.67
N THR A 121 11.91 -10.26 5.73
CA THR A 121 12.61 -11.49 6.07
C THR A 121 14.03 -11.17 6.57
N LYS A 122 14.62 -12.06 7.38
CA LYS A 122 15.98 -11.89 7.93
C LYS A 122 16.99 -11.50 6.86
N ARG A 123 17.03 -12.22 5.73
CA ARG A 123 17.98 -11.92 4.64
C ARG A 123 17.76 -10.52 4.04
N CYS A 124 16.51 -10.11 3.85
CA CYS A 124 16.20 -8.77 3.33
C CYS A 124 16.65 -7.70 4.33
N MET A 125 16.40 -7.90 5.62
CA MET A 125 16.81 -6.98 6.67
C MET A 125 18.33 -6.83 6.74
N GLU A 126 19.08 -7.94 6.78
CA GLU A 126 20.54 -7.94 6.73
C GLU A 126 21.11 -7.18 5.51
N MET A 127 20.46 -7.30 4.34
CA MET A 127 20.86 -6.53 3.15
C MET A 127 20.59 -5.04 3.32
N MET A 128 19.44 -4.63 3.86
CA MET A 128 19.13 -3.22 4.10
C MET A 128 20.10 -2.58 5.11
N GLU A 129 20.40 -3.28 6.21
CA GLU A 129 21.34 -2.83 7.24
C GLU A 129 22.76 -2.70 6.71
N ASN A 130 23.26 -3.71 6.01
CA ASN A 130 24.66 -3.74 5.57
C ASN A 130 24.94 -2.85 4.36
N HIS A 131 23.94 -2.60 3.50
CA HIS A 131 24.16 -1.92 2.24
C HIS A 131 23.55 -0.53 2.14
N TYR A 132 22.53 -0.22 2.96
CA TYR A 132 21.85 1.08 2.91
C TYR A 132 21.93 1.83 4.23
N PHE A 133 21.36 1.31 5.31
CA PHE A 133 21.31 1.97 6.62
C PHE A 133 22.57 1.66 7.44
N ASN A 134 23.73 2.15 7.01
CA ASN A 134 25.06 1.73 7.54
C ASN A 134 26.02 2.89 7.82
N ASP A 135 25.55 4.15 7.77
CA ASP A 135 26.35 5.39 7.90
C ASP A 135 27.43 5.59 6.82
N GLN A 136 27.54 4.69 5.86
CA GLN A 136 28.45 4.83 4.73
C GLN A 136 27.71 5.15 3.44
N THR A 137 26.65 4.39 3.15
CA THR A 137 25.78 4.61 1.98
C THR A 137 24.68 5.59 2.31
N TRP A 138 24.04 5.44 3.45
CA TRP A 138 23.01 6.31 4.01
C TRP A 138 23.07 6.29 5.53
N ALA A 139 22.68 7.40 6.18
CA ALA A 139 22.59 7.44 7.64
C ALA A 139 21.71 6.30 8.17
N ASN A 140 22.14 5.65 9.26
CA ASN A 140 21.38 4.55 9.81
C ASN A 140 20.14 5.03 10.58
N PHE A 141 18.99 5.04 9.90
CA PHE A 141 17.69 5.36 10.50
C PHE A 141 17.07 4.16 11.22
N GLY A 142 17.66 2.97 11.15
CA GLY A 142 17.26 1.78 11.88
C GLY A 142 17.65 1.80 13.35
N ASP A 143 17.27 0.77 14.07
CA ASP A 143 17.67 0.48 15.45
C ASP A 143 18.69 -0.67 15.54
N GLU A 144 19.02 -1.29 14.40
CA GLU A 144 20.00 -2.35 14.25
C GLU A 144 20.96 -2.06 13.10
N GLY A 145 22.00 -2.91 12.92
CA GLY A 145 23.00 -2.80 11.86
C GLY A 145 24.23 -1.98 12.23
N PRO A 146 25.13 -1.69 11.27
CA PRO A 146 26.38 -0.95 11.51
C PRO A 146 26.15 0.56 11.74
N GLY A 147 27.08 1.18 12.47
CA GLY A 147 27.16 2.63 12.63
C GLY A 147 26.28 3.20 13.75
N PHE A 148 26.05 4.52 13.68
CA PHE A 148 25.20 5.22 14.65
C PHE A 148 23.73 5.06 14.32
N HIS A 149 22.92 4.62 15.28
CA HIS A 149 21.49 4.38 15.10
C HIS A 149 20.65 5.61 15.45
N ILE A 150 19.99 6.19 14.45
CA ILE A 150 18.99 7.29 14.64
C ILE A 150 17.71 6.75 15.29
N LYS A 151 17.43 5.43 15.13
CA LYS A 151 16.27 4.71 15.72
C LYS A 151 14.92 5.29 15.33
N ARG A 152 14.82 5.73 14.08
CA ARG A 152 13.54 6.13 13.47
C ARG A 152 12.72 4.90 13.12
N TYR A 153 13.38 3.89 12.58
CA TYR A 153 12.76 2.63 12.20
C TYR A 153 13.13 1.53 13.18
N HIS A 154 12.10 0.80 13.63
CA HIS A 154 12.29 -0.47 14.30
C HIS A 154 12.30 -1.58 13.25
N PHE A 155 13.39 -2.34 13.17
CA PHE A 155 13.54 -3.43 12.22
C PHE A 155 13.02 -4.72 12.84
N GLN A 156 11.96 -5.29 12.24
CA GLN A 156 11.32 -6.51 12.72
C GLN A 156 11.43 -7.62 11.67
N THR A 157 12.20 -8.65 12.00
CA THR A 157 12.33 -9.83 11.15
C THR A 157 11.04 -10.66 11.15
N LEU A 158 10.60 -11.02 9.94
CA LEU A 158 9.50 -11.96 9.71
C LEU A 158 10.03 -13.38 9.57
N ASN A 159 9.42 -14.32 10.27
CA ASN A 159 9.70 -15.74 10.14
C ASN A 159 8.75 -16.41 9.14
N ILE A 160 9.28 -17.24 8.27
CA ILE A 160 8.49 -17.95 7.26
C ILE A 160 7.54 -18.94 7.96
N GLY A 161 6.26 -18.84 7.65
CA GLY A 161 5.21 -19.73 8.20
C GLY A 161 4.66 -19.29 9.57
N GLU A 162 5.11 -18.17 10.12
CA GLU A 162 4.56 -17.58 11.34
C GLU A 162 3.64 -16.41 11.02
N GLU A 163 2.54 -16.30 11.77
CA GLU A 163 1.68 -15.12 11.71
C GLU A 163 2.33 -13.95 12.48
N THR A 164 2.38 -12.79 11.86
CA THR A 164 2.85 -11.56 12.48
C THR A 164 1.72 -10.55 12.56
N VAL A 165 1.42 -10.09 13.76
CA VAL A 165 0.44 -9.01 13.95
C VAL A 165 1.13 -7.69 13.61
N ILE A 166 0.66 -7.04 12.56
CA ILE A 166 1.11 -5.71 12.17
C ILE A 166 0.24 -4.72 12.94
N THR A 167 0.79 -4.19 14.04
CA THR A 167 0.10 -3.22 14.90
C THR A 167 0.71 -1.83 14.77
N ASN A 168 -0.11 -0.85 15.09
CA ASN A 168 0.31 0.53 15.35
C ASN A 168 0.80 0.69 16.77
#